data_0a1c1965325f1af89fcc0d7f0bbf128c
#
_entry.id   0a1c1965325f1af89fcc0d7f0bbf128c
#
_cell.length_a   1.000
_cell.length_b   1.000
_cell.length_c   1.000
_cell.angle_alpha   90.00
_cell.angle_beta   90.00
_cell.angle_gamma   90.00
#
_symmetry.space_group_name_H-M   'P 1'
#
loop_
_entity.id
_entity.type
_entity.pdbx_description
1 polymer ?
#
loop_
_entity_poly.entity_id
_entity_poly.type
_entity_poly.pdbx_seq_one_letter_code
_entity_poly.pdbx_strand_id
1 'polypeptide(L)'
;MNVKFLNPFIESAFEVLQAEVGVSLTRGDLSLDKLPYVTDDVTVILSLVGQVQGTVFYGMAAGTAIEFGSRMLGERLRELDGLAQSGVAELGNVITGRASVKLSEAGYESTISPPTLLVGAGARISTLDVPRLIVPLASDIGAVTIQLALREGTARGLTTAAIPVPTRPSVGALTGGLAGL
;
A
#
# COMPACT_ATOMS: atom_id res chain seq x y z
N MET A 1 -12.42 -13.39 -0.65
CA MET A 1 -12.09 -12.06 -0.09
C MET A 1 -13.32 -11.51 0.62
N ASN A 2 -13.15 -10.88 1.77
CA ASN A 2 -14.26 -10.31 2.51
C ASN A 2 -14.64 -8.94 1.88
N VAL A 3 -15.88 -8.79 1.42
CA VAL A 3 -16.41 -7.55 0.83
C VAL A 3 -16.30 -6.36 1.79
N LYS A 4 -16.25 -6.60 3.10
CA LYS A 4 -16.06 -5.58 4.13
C LYS A 4 -14.77 -4.78 3.96
N PHE A 5 -13.74 -5.35 3.32
CA PHE A 5 -12.48 -4.64 3.09
C PHE A 5 -12.52 -3.72 1.86
N LEU A 6 -13.51 -3.89 0.98
CA LEU A 6 -13.62 -3.14 -0.25
C LEU A 6 -14.04 -1.68 -0.03
N ASN A 7 -15.14 -1.48 0.70
CA ASN A 7 -15.74 -0.15 0.85
C ASN A 7 -14.77 0.89 1.44
N PRO A 8 -13.99 0.60 2.49
CA PRO A 8 -12.99 1.52 3.01
C PRO A 8 -12.02 2.05 1.94
N PHE A 9 -11.58 1.19 1.02
CA PHE A 9 -10.66 1.60 -0.06
C PHE A 9 -11.36 2.43 -1.13
N ILE A 10 -12.57 2.05 -1.56
CA ILE A 10 -13.34 2.83 -2.54
C ILE A 10 -13.66 4.22 -2.00
N GLU A 11 -14.22 4.31 -0.82
CA GLU A 11 -14.57 5.59 -0.19
C GLU A 11 -13.33 6.47 -0.01
N SER A 12 -12.23 5.90 0.49
CA SER A 12 -10.98 6.65 0.67
C SER A 12 -10.40 7.13 -0.66
N ALA A 13 -10.49 6.33 -1.73
CA ALA A 13 -10.04 6.75 -3.05
C ALA A 13 -10.87 7.92 -3.59
N PHE A 14 -12.20 7.89 -3.45
CA PHE A 14 -13.07 8.98 -3.84
C PHE A 14 -12.76 10.26 -3.07
N GLU A 15 -12.67 10.17 -1.75
CA GLU A 15 -12.36 11.31 -0.87
C GLU A 15 -11.00 11.94 -1.20
N VAL A 16 -9.96 11.11 -1.30
CA VAL A 16 -8.59 11.59 -1.52
C VAL A 16 -8.40 12.15 -2.91
N LEU A 17 -8.86 11.44 -3.95
CA LEU A 17 -8.71 11.93 -5.33
C LEU A 17 -9.51 13.20 -5.59
N GLN A 18 -10.66 13.35 -4.95
CA GLN A 18 -11.41 14.60 -5.03
C GLN A 18 -10.70 15.74 -4.27
N ALA A 19 -10.16 15.46 -3.09
CA ALA A 19 -9.52 16.48 -2.26
C ALA A 19 -8.15 16.91 -2.80
N GLU A 20 -7.31 15.95 -3.18
CA GLU A 20 -5.90 16.20 -3.55
C GLU A 20 -5.71 16.48 -5.05
N VAL A 21 -6.55 15.90 -5.90
CA VAL A 21 -6.43 15.99 -7.36
C VAL A 21 -7.56 16.83 -7.99
N GLY A 22 -8.66 17.02 -7.26
CA GLY A 22 -9.81 17.80 -7.73
C GLY A 22 -10.62 17.10 -8.83
N VAL A 23 -10.66 15.76 -8.84
CA VAL A 23 -11.39 14.97 -9.85
C VAL A 23 -12.65 14.35 -9.27
N SER A 24 -13.68 14.26 -10.12
CA SER A 24 -14.84 13.41 -9.86
C SER A 24 -14.61 12.03 -10.45
N LEU A 25 -14.91 11.00 -9.66
CA LEU A 25 -14.67 9.61 -10.06
C LEU A 25 -16.00 8.90 -10.40
N THR A 26 -15.92 8.04 -11.41
CA THR A 26 -16.94 7.05 -11.71
C THR A 26 -16.35 5.66 -11.51
N ARG A 27 -17.00 4.82 -10.72
CA ARG A 27 -16.59 3.44 -10.52
C ARG A 27 -17.13 2.58 -11.65
N GLY A 28 -16.23 1.78 -12.25
CA GLY A 28 -16.58 0.73 -13.19
C GLY A 28 -17.03 -0.57 -12.51
N ASP A 29 -17.24 -1.60 -13.30
CA ASP A 29 -17.66 -2.91 -12.82
C ASP A 29 -16.55 -3.58 -12.01
N LEU A 30 -16.95 -4.19 -10.90
CA LEU A 30 -16.06 -4.95 -10.05
C LEU A 30 -15.80 -6.32 -10.68
N SER A 31 -14.56 -6.77 -10.64
CA SER A 31 -14.20 -8.11 -11.09
C SER A 31 -13.22 -8.77 -10.11
N LEU A 32 -13.13 -10.10 -10.17
CA LEU A 32 -12.23 -10.90 -9.36
C LEU A 32 -11.27 -11.66 -10.27
N ASP A 33 -9.98 -11.57 -9.99
CA ASP A 33 -8.93 -12.25 -10.77
C ASP A 33 -8.00 -13.06 -9.83
N LYS A 34 -7.61 -14.25 -10.29
CA LYS A 34 -6.66 -15.14 -9.62
C LYS A 34 -5.30 -15.22 -10.34
N LEU A 35 -5.20 -14.64 -11.51
CA LEU A 35 -3.95 -14.61 -12.27
C LEU A 35 -2.96 -13.63 -11.61
N PRO A 36 -1.66 -13.74 -11.89
CA PRO A 36 -0.69 -12.74 -11.44
C PRO A 36 -1.09 -11.33 -11.91
N TYR A 37 -0.89 -10.34 -11.03
CA TYR A 37 -1.05 -8.94 -11.41
C TYR A 37 -0.04 -8.59 -12.51
N VAL A 38 -0.49 -7.94 -13.55
CA VAL A 38 0.37 -7.36 -14.59
C VAL A 38 0.42 -5.86 -14.38
N THR A 39 1.61 -5.29 -14.25
CA THR A 39 1.78 -3.87 -13.97
C THR A 39 1.34 -3.00 -15.14
N ASP A 40 0.73 -1.87 -14.81
CA ASP A 40 0.48 -0.76 -15.72
C ASP A 40 1.75 0.08 -15.91
N ASP A 41 1.70 1.16 -16.70
CA ASP A 41 2.85 2.06 -16.89
C ASP A 41 3.41 2.57 -15.56
N VAL A 42 2.51 2.87 -14.61
CA VAL A 42 2.83 3.27 -13.25
C VAL A 42 1.98 2.45 -12.29
N THR A 43 2.64 1.81 -11.33
CA THR A 43 1.99 1.01 -10.30
C THR A 43 2.52 1.39 -8.92
N VAL A 44 1.64 1.83 -8.03
CA VAL A 44 1.95 2.01 -6.60
C VAL A 44 1.52 0.76 -5.84
N ILE A 45 2.38 0.26 -4.99
CA ILE A 45 2.19 -0.99 -4.24
C ILE A 45 2.34 -0.70 -2.75
N LEU A 46 1.34 -1.10 -1.96
CA LEU A 46 1.39 -1.06 -0.51
C LEU A 46 0.96 -2.41 0.07
N SER A 47 1.52 -2.75 1.22
CA SER A 47 1.14 -3.94 1.97
C SER A 47 0.45 -3.55 3.27
N LEU A 48 -0.52 -4.38 3.67
CA LEU A 48 -1.14 -4.32 4.99
C LEU A 48 -0.71 -5.54 5.80
N VAL A 49 -0.42 -5.31 7.07
CA VAL A 49 -0.07 -6.36 8.05
C VAL A 49 -0.88 -6.16 9.32
N GLY A 50 -1.54 -7.20 9.79
CA GLY A 50 -2.39 -7.13 10.98
C GLY A 50 -3.62 -8.01 10.84
N GLN A 51 -4.76 -7.54 11.35
CA GLN A 51 -6.04 -8.23 11.22
C GLN A 51 -6.60 -8.20 9.79
N VAL A 52 -6.16 -7.24 8.97
CA VAL A 52 -6.25 -7.30 7.52
C VAL A 52 -4.82 -7.37 6.99
N GLN A 53 -4.55 -8.33 6.14
CA GLN A 53 -3.22 -8.49 5.54
C GLN A 53 -3.30 -8.75 4.04
N GLY A 54 -2.29 -8.30 3.33
CA GLY A 54 -2.15 -8.51 1.89
C GLY A 54 -1.58 -7.29 1.18
N THR A 55 -1.88 -7.16 -0.11
CA THR A 55 -1.29 -6.14 -0.98
C THR A 55 -2.38 -5.38 -1.73
N VAL A 56 -2.14 -4.08 -1.86
CA VAL A 56 -2.94 -3.15 -2.66
C VAL A 56 -2.08 -2.63 -3.80
N PHE A 57 -2.65 -2.59 -4.99
CA PHE A 57 -2.04 -2.05 -6.20
C PHE A 57 -2.89 -0.89 -6.72
N TYR A 58 -2.24 0.19 -7.11
CA TYR A 58 -2.84 1.33 -7.81
C TYR A 58 -2.17 1.43 -9.17
N GLY A 59 -2.82 0.91 -10.20
CA GLY A 59 -2.30 0.90 -11.56
C GLY A 59 -2.89 2.02 -12.41
N MET A 60 -2.07 2.69 -13.21
CA MET A 60 -2.51 3.76 -14.10
C MET A 60 -1.55 3.95 -15.28
N ALA A 61 -2.05 4.61 -16.33
CA ALA A 61 -1.21 5.05 -17.45
C ALA A 61 -0.26 6.18 -17.02
N ALA A 62 0.89 6.29 -17.66
CA ALA A 62 1.88 7.34 -17.37
C ALA A 62 1.31 8.76 -17.48
N GLY A 63 0.46 9.02 -18.49
CA GLY A 63 -0.21 10.31 -18.64
C GLY A 63 -1.14 10.65 -17.47
N THR A 64 -1.87 9.68 -16.95
CA THR A 64 -2.73 9.85 -15.76
C THR A 64 -1.89 10.16 -14.52
N ALA A 65 -0.77 9.46 -14.33
CA ALA A 65 0.15 9.68 -13.23
C ALA A 65 0.75 11.10 -13.26
N ILE A 66 1.19 11.57 -14.43
CA ILE A 66 1.70 12.93 -14.61
C ILE A 66 0.63 13.98 -14.28
N GLU A 67 -0.60 13.78 -14.74
CA GLU A 67 -1.68 14.73 -14.49
C GLU A 67 -2.11 14.73 -13.02
N PHE A 68 -2.15 13.57 -12.36
CA PHE A 68 -2.39 13.48 -10.91
C PHE A 68 -1.31 14.21 -10.12
N GLY A 69 -0.03 13.96 -10.44
CA GLY A 69 1.09 14.67 -9.82
C GLY A 69 1.02 16.17 -10.05
N SER A 70 0.68 16.60 -11.27
CA SER A 70 0.55 18.03 -11.62
C SER A 70 -0.51 18.73 -10.77
N ARG A 71 -1.66 18.12 -10.59
CA ARG A 71 -2.76 18.71 -9.80
C ARG A 71 -2.45 18.71 -8.30
N MET A 72 -1.84 17.66 -7.78
CA MET A 72 -1.42 17.61 -6.37
C MET A 72 -0.41 18.70 -6.02
N LEU A 73 0.52 18.97 -6.93
CA LEU A 73 1.59 19.95 -6.72
C LEU A 73 1.19 21.38 -7.10
N GLY A 74 0.06 21.55 -7.81
CA GLY A 74 -0.38 22.84 -8.31
C GLY A 74 0.51 23.41 -9.44
N GLU A 75 1.32 22.55 -10.08
CA GLU A 75 2.18 22.93 -11.20
C GLU A 75 2.08 21.92 -12.35
N ARG A 76 2.30 22.39 -13.57
CA ARG A 76 2.22 21.55 -14.76
C ARG A 76 3.50 20.75 -14.96
N LEU A 77 3.46 19.48 -14.65
CA LEU A 77 4.50 18.52 -14.99
C LEU A 77 4.37 18.08 -16.45
N ARG A 78 5.49 17.77 -17.11
CA ARG A 78 5.51 17.33 -18.51
C ARG A 78 5.96 15.89 -18.69
N GLU A 79 6.56 15.32 -17.66
CA GLU A 79 7.12 13.98 -17.66
C GLU A 79 6.96 13.35 -16.28
N LEU A 80 7.12 12.04 -16.20
CA LEU A 80 7.08 11.29 -14.96
C LEU A 80 8.44 11.35 -14.26
N ASP A 81 8.87 12.55 -13.88
CA ASP A 81 10.09 12.80 -13.14
C ASP A 81 9.99 12.35 -11.66
N GLY A 82 11.05 12.56 -10.89
CA GLY A 82 11.09 12.16 -9.47
C GLY A 82 10.01 12.84 -8.62
N LEU A 83 9.59 14.06 -8.99
CA LEU A 83 8.55 14.80 -8.28
C LEU A 83 7.18 14.23 -8.57
N ALA A 84 6.85 13.96 -9.85
CA ALA A 84 5.62 13.28 -10.26
C ALA A 84 5.51 11.89 -9.63
N GLN A 85 6.60 11.12 -9.65
CA GLN A 85 6.67 9.81 -9.03
C GLN A 85 6.38 9.85 -7.53
N SER A 86 6.99 10.81 -6.81
CA SER A 86 6.76 11.00 -5.38
C SER A 86 5.32 11.39 -5.08
N GLY A 87 4.73 12.29 -5.86
CA GLY A 87 3.33 12.69 -5.72
C GLY A 87 2.36 11.51 -5.88
N VAL A 88 2.55 10.70 -6.91
CA VAL A 88 1.70 9.53 -7.16
C VAL A 88 1.88 8.45 -6.08
N ALA A 89 3.11 8.21 -5.62
CA ALA A 89 3.37 7.29 -4.53
C ALA A 89 2.69 7.74 -3.23
N GLU A 90 2.74 9.04 -2.93
CA GLU A 90 2.07 9.62 -1.76
C GLU A 90 0.55 9.53 -1.88
N LEU A 91 -0.01 9.70 -3.08
CA LEU A 91 -1.45 9.51 -3.32
C LEU A 91 -1.92 8.11 -2.91
N GLY A 92 -1.21 7.06 -3.34
CA GLY A 92 -1.49 5.68 -2.93
C GLY A 92 -1.33 5.47 -1.41
N ASN A 93 -0.33 6.11 -0.81
CA ASN A 93 -0.09 6.08 0.63
C ASN A 93 -1.26 6.71 1.41
N VAL A 94 -1.72 7.89 1.02
CA VAL A 94 -2.83 8.59 1.67
C VAL A 94 -4.14 7.82 1.53
N ILE A 95 -4.44 7.27 0.34
CA ILE A 95 -5.65 6.45 0.13
C ILE A 95 -5.62 5.22 1.04
N THR A 96 -4.49 4.49 1.07
CA THR A 96 -4.35 3.27 1.89
C THR A 96 -4.39 3.60 3.38
N GLY A 97 -3.77 4.71 3.80
CA GLY A 97 -3.79 5.18 5.18
C GLY A 97 -5.22 5.49 5.66
N ARG A 98 -6.01 6.23 4.87
CA ARG A 98 -7.43 6.49 5.19
C ARG A 98 -8.26 5.20 5.23
N ALA A 99 -8.04 4.30 4.27
CA ALA A 99 -8.70 2.99 4.27
C ALA A 99 -8.36 2.19 5.53
N SER A 100 -7.09 2.20 5.98
CA SER A 100 -6.65 1.55 7.21
C SER A 100 -7.34 2.11 8.46
N VAL A 101 -7.55 3.43 8.53
CA VAL A 101 -8.33 4.07 9.62
C VAL A 101 -9.78 3.58 9.63
N LYS A 102 -10.46 3.59 8.46
CA LYS A 102 -11.83 3.10 8.34
C LYS A 102 -11.95 1.59 8.68
N LEU A 103 -10.94 0.80 8.32
CA LEU A 103 -10.85 -0.61 8.73
C LEU A 103 -10.71 -0.76 10.24
N SER A 104 -9.89 0.06 10.89
CA SER A 104 -9.71 0.05 12.35
C SER A 104 -10.99 0.42 13.08
N GLU A 105 -11.74 1.42 12.61
CA GLU A 105 -13.06 1.80 13.12
C GLU A 105 -14.09 0.65 13.00
N ALA A 106 -13.93 -0.20 11.99
CA ALA A 106 -14.72 -1.42 11.80
C ALA A 106 -14.20 -2.62 12.58
N GLY A 107 -13.16 -2.45 13.43
CA GLY A 107 -12.57 -3.49 14.27
C GLY A 107 -11.47 -4.32 13.61
N TYR A 108 -10.89 -3.84 12.51
CA TYR A 108 -9.82 -4.52 11.77
C TYR A 108 -8.53 -3.70 11.77
N GLU A 109 -7.75 -3.80 12.84
CA GLU A 109 -6.48 -3.08 12.94
C GLU A 109 -5.42 -3.66 11.99
N SER A 110 -4.73 -2.76 11.29
CA SER A 110 -3.61 -3.11 10.41
C SER A 110 -2.62 -1.95 10.28
N THR A 111 -1.36 -2.30 10.03
CA THR A 111 -0.28 -1.36 9.73
C THR A 111 -0.01 -1.41 8.22
N ILE A 112 0.24 -0.26 7.61
CA ILE A 112 0.60 -0.16 6.20
C ILE A 112 2.11 -0.04 6.03
N SER A 113 2.64 -0.60 4.93
CA SER A 113 4.04 -0.38 4.52
C SER A 113 4.23 1.01 3.91
N PRO A 114 5.46 1.51 3.82
CA PRO A 114 5.77 2.58 2.89
C PRO A 114 5.37 2.18 1.46
N PRO A 115 5.02 3.15 0.58
CA PRO A 115 4.68 2.85 -0.80
C PRO A 115 5.91 2.41 -1.60
N THR A 116 5.73 1.45 -2.48
CA THR A 116 6.71 1.09 -3.52
C THR A 116 6.14 1.53 -4.86
N LEU A 117 6.90 2.29 -5.63
CA LEU A 117 6.54 2.68 -6.99
C LEU A 117 7.27 1.81 -8.00
N LEU A 118 6.54 1.26 -8.96
CA LEU A 118 7.08 0.57 -10.11
C LEU A 118 6.68 1.33 -11.37
N VAL A 119 7.67 1.73 -12.16
CA VAL A 119 7.52 2.39 -13.46
C VAL A 119 7.89 1.40 -14.54
N GLY A 120 6.92 1.06 -15.38
CA GLY A 120 7.06 0.10 -16.46
C GLY A 120 5.94 -0.93 -16.46
N ALA A 121 5.32 -1.11 -17.62
CA ALA A 121 4.24 -2.06 -17.82
C ALA A 121 4.76 -3.49 -18.04
N GLY A 122 3.90 -4.47 -17.77
CA GLY A 122 4.11 -5.87 -18.16
C GLY A 122 4.85 -6.74 -17.13
N ALA A 123 5.33 -6.19 -16.01
CA ALA A 123 5.88 -7.01 -14.94
C ALA A 123 4.76 -7.82 -14.26
N ARG A 124 5.04 -9.07 -13.92
CA ARG A 124 4.06 -9.98 -13.31
C ARG A 124 4.35 -10.14 -11.82
N ILE A 125 3.35 -9.83 -11.00
CA ILE A 125 3.44 -9.93 -9.54
C ILE A 125 2.40 -10.96 -9.07
N SER A 126 2.86 -12.02 -8.43
CA SER A 126 1.96 -13.04 -7.87
C SER A 126 1.49 -12.63 -6.48
N THR A 127 0.19 -12.70 -6.26
CA THR A 127 -0.43 -12.60 -4.93
C THR A 127 -0.67 -13.98 -4.30
N LEU A 128 -0.03 -15.01 -4.87
CA LEU A 128 -0.17 -16.41 -4.48
C LEU A 128 -1.65 -16.84 -4.51
N ASP A 129 -2.16 -17.37 -3.39
CA ASP A 129 -3.52 -17.90 -3.30
C ASP A 129 -4.58 -16.84 -2.99
N VAL A 130 -4.20 -15.56 -2.91
CA VAL A 130 -5.14 -14.48 -2.61
C VAL A 130 -5.69 -13.88 -3.91
N PRO A 131 -6.98 -14.11 -4.24
CA PRO A 131 -7.58 -13.49 -5.41
C PRO A 131 -7.62 -11.97 -5.25
N ARG A 132 -7.42 -11.25 -6.37
CA ARG A 132 -7.51 -9.79 -6.40
C ARG A 132 -8.91 -9.35 -6.79
N LEU A 133 -9.48 -8.45 -6.01
CA LEU A 133 -10.64 -7.68 -6.41
C LEU A 133 -10.16 -6.47 -7.20
N ILE A 134 -10.70 -6.27 -8.36
CA ILE A 134 -10.35 -5.19 -9.30
C ILE A 134 -11.44 -4.14 -9.27
N VAL A 135 -11.04 -2.89 -9.05
CA VAL A 135 -11.91 -1.73 -8.93
C VAL A 135 -11.43 -0.66 -9.92
N PRO A 136 -11.99 -0.59 -11.12
CA PRO A 136 -11.67 0.50 -12.05
C PRO A 136 -12.35 1.80 -11.58
N LEU A 137 -11.57 2.89 -11.54
CA LEU A 137 -12.05 4.24 -11.26
C LEU A 137 -11.65 5.14 -12.43
N ALA A 138 -12.63 5.76 -13.06
CA ALA A 138 -12.42 6.67 -14.18
C ALA A 138 -12.69 8.12 -13.79
N SER A 139 -11.92 9.04 -14.36
CA SER A 139 -12.09 10.48 -14.23
C SER A 139 -11.92 11.17 -15.58
N ASP A 140 -12.12 12.49 -15.63
CA ASP A 140 -11.91 13.35 -16.80
C ASP A 140 -10.44 13.39 -17.27
N ILE A 141 -9.49 13.06 -16.40
CA ILE A 141 -8.04 13.12 -16.69
C ILE A 141 -7.38 11.76 -16.80
N GLY A 142 -8.16 10.69 -16.71
CA GLY A 142 -7.67 9.33 -16.85
C GLY A 142 -8.27 8.38 -15.83
N ALA A 143 -7.77 7.15 -15.85
CA ALA A 143 -8.26 6.10 -14.97
C ALA A 143 -7.17 5.58 -14.04
N VAL A 144 -7.57 5.17 -12.84
CA VAL A 144 -6.77 4.39 -11.91
C VAL A 144 -7.50 3.11 -11.57
N THR A 145 -6.80 1.99 -11.60
CA THR A 145 -7.36 0.70 -11.21
C THR A 145 -6.79 0.30 -9.86
N ILE A 146 -7.68 0.18 -8.86
CA ILE A 146 -7.30 -0.34 -7.54
C ILE A 146 -7.48 -1.85 -7.57
N GLN A 147 -6.46 -2.61 -7.16
CA GLN A 147 -6.56 -4.05 -7.03
C GLN A 147 -6.20 -4.48 -5.61
N LEU A 148 -7.12 -5.18 -4.96
CA LEU A 148 -7.04 -5.55 -3.56
C LEU A 148 -6.83 -7.06 -3.43
N ALA A 149 -5.64 -7.50 -3.04
CA ALA A 149 -5.36 -8.88 -2.65
C ALA A 149 -5.30 -8.95 -1.12
N LEU A 150 -6.46 -8.90 -0.47
CA LEU A 150 -6.59 -8.81 0.98
C LEU A 150 -7.31 -10.02 1.57
N ARG A 151 -6.87 -10.43 2.76
CA ARG A 151 -7.51 -11.48 3.57
C ARG A 151 -7.50 -11.09 5.05
N GLU A 152 -8.31 -11.79 5.86
CA GLU A 152 -8.21 -11.70 7.31
C GLU A 152 -6.87 -12.26 7.77
N GLY A 153 -6.18 -11.51 8.62
CA GLY A 153 -4.96 -11.93 9.27
C GLY A 153 -5.22 -12.68 10.57
N THR A 154 -4.30 -13.53 10.95
CA THR A 154 -4.35 -14.27 12.22
C THR A 154 -3.76 -13.48 13.39
N ALA A 155 -3.07 -12.37 13.12
CA ALA A 155 -2.46 -11.55 14.16
C ALA A 155 -3.55 -10.78 14.92
N ARG A 156 -3.85 -11.20 16.13
CA ARG A 156 -4.38 -10.29 17.15
C ARG A 156 -3.35 -9.20 17.31
N GLY A 157 -3.79 -7.93 17.23
CA GLY A 157 -3.00 -6.73 17.17
C GLY A 157 -1.56 -6.86 17.68
N LEU A 158 -0.63 -6.17 17.06
CA LEU A 158 0.76 -6.09 17.56
C LEU A 158 0.77 -5.51 18.98
N THR A 159 0.29 -6.31 19.95
CA THR A 159 0.73 -6.11 21.32
C THR A 159 2.23 -6.21 21.27
N THR A 160 2.89 -5.16 21.64
CA THR A 160 4.32 -5.10 21.96
C THR A 160 4.57 -6.13 23.05
N ALA A 161 4.52 -7.41 22.73
CA ALA A 161 5.15 -8.44 23.51
C ALA A 161 6.63 -8.06 23.47
N ALA A 162 7.14 -7.53 24.55
CA ALA A 162 8.52 -7.16 24.68
C ALA A 162 9.36 -8.30 24.11
N ILE A 163 10.03 -8.05 23.00
CA ILE A 163 11.05 -8.97 22.48
C ILE A 163 12.04 -9.07 23.65
N PRO A 164 12.22 -10.24 24.27
CA PRO A 164 13.18 -10.37 25.34
C PRO A 164 14.53 -9.96 24.76
N VAL A 165 15.03 -8.80 25.17
CA VAL A 165 16.39 -8.38 24.83
C VAL A 165 17.30 -9.45 25.41
N PRO A 166 18.09 -10.19 24.59
CA PRO A 166 19.02 -11.16 25.11
C PRO A 166 19.97 -10.43 26.05
N THR A 167 19.88 -10.73 27.34
CA THR A 167 20.81 -10.22 28.33
C THR A 167 22.22 -10.68 27.92
N ARG A 168 23.04 -9.71 27.59
CA ARG A 168 24.45 -9.94 27.30
C ARG A 168 25.02 -10.76 28.45
N PRO A 169 25.67 -11.93 28.22
CA PRO A 169 26.31 -12.66 29.29
C PRO A 169 27.32 -11.72 29.95
N SER A 170 27.18 -11.53 31.24
CA SER A 170 28.15 -10.79 32.05
C SER A 170 29.50 -11.42 31.82
N VAL A 171 30.44 -10.65 31.31
CA VAL A 171 31.87 -11.06 31.27
C VAL A 171 32.33 -11.17 32.71
N GLY A 172 32.07 -12.34 33.30
CA GLY A 172 32.59 -12.70 34.61
C GLY A 172 34.07 -12.88 34.51
N ALA A 173 34.78 -12.03 35.21
CA ALA A 173 36.08 -12.16 35.79
C ALA A 173 36.96 -13.35 35.31
N LEU A 174 37.81 -13.09 34.33
CA LEU A 174 39.06 -13.82 34.18
C LEU A 174 40.14 -13.13 35.06
N THR A 175 39.97 -13.24 36.39
CA THR A 175 41.03 -13.03 37.34
C THR A 175 41.30 -14.38 38.00
N GLY A 176 42.29 -15.07 37.51
CA GLY A 176 42.66 -16.38 38.06
C GLY A 176 44.06 -16.81 37.56
N GLY A 177 45.12 -16.36 38.27
CA GLY A 177 46.25 -17.17 38.58
C GLY A 177 47.35 -17.31 37.55
N LEU A 178 48.27 -16.37 37.47
CA LEU A 178 49.68 -16.66 37.18
C LEU A 178 50.44 -16.58 38.53
N ALA A 179 50.53 -17.73 39.19
CA ALA A 179 51.51 -17.97 40.23
C ALA A 179 52.09 -19.39 39.99
N GLY A 180 53.38 -19.47 39.74
CA GLY A 180 54.13 -20.69 39.91
C GLY A 180 54.75 -21.30 38.64
N LEU A 181 55.92 -20.92 38.29
CA LEU A 181 57.19 -21.59 38.07
C LEU A 181 58.08 -20.80 37.13
#